data_2f5cb6e46df03235aadae875dcf77bf5
#
_entry.id   2f5cb6e46df03235aadae875dcf77bf5
#
_cell.length_a   1.000
_cell.length_b   1.000
_cell.length_c   1.000
_cell.angle_alpha   90.00
_cell.angle_beta   90.00
_cell.angle_gamma   90.00
#
_symmetry.space_group_name_H-M   'P 1'
#
loop_
_entity.id
_entity.type
_entity.pdbx_description
1 polymer ?
#
loop_
_entity_poly.entity_id
_entity_poly.type
_entity_poly.pdbx_seq_one_letter_code
_entity_poly.pdbx_strand_id
1 'polypeptide(L)'
;SKAVPEVIREHKGVPVRTRVGHSFIKQVMAETGAIFGGEHSAHYYFRDNWRADSGSIAALLVLEKLSIADRPLSELRKPFERYAQSGEINTEVPDPAEVIERVAGRYADGDQDRLDGLTVDLGDWWFNLRPSNTEPLLRLNLEAPDRPACDAHTAEVLDVITRPGSA
;
A
#
# COMPACT_ATOMS: atom_id res chain seq x y z
N SER A 1 3.59 0.31 -0.26
CA SER A 1 4.84 1.09 -0.17
C SER A 1 5.69 0.93 -1.42
N LYS A 2 6.28 2.01 -1.91
CA LYS A 2 7.31 1.97 -2.98
C LYS A 2 8.52 1.11 -2.60
N ALA A 3 8.84 1.02 -1.32
CA ALA A 3 9.93 0.17 -0.83
C ALA A 3 9.77 -1.30 -1.21
N VAL A 4 8.55 -1.82 -1.28
CA VAL A 4 8.30 -3.24 -1.61
C VAL A 4 8.77 -3.60 -3.03
N PRO A 5 8.28 -2.96 -4.11
CA PRO A 5 8.76 -3.26 -5.46
C PRO A 5 10.24 -2.93 -5.67
N GLU A 6 10.78 -1.94 -4.99
CA GLU A 6 12.22 -1.61 -5.04
C GLU A 6 13.06 -2.76 -4.48
N VAL A 7 12.77 -3.20 -3.26
CA VAL A 7 13.49 -4.32 -2.62
C VAL A 7 13.38 -5.59 -3.45
N ILE A 8 12.20 -5.87 -4.01
CA ILE A 8 12.02 -7.05 -4.88
C ILE A 8 12.96 -6.97 -6.11
N ARG A 9 13.04 -5.80 -6.77
CA ARG A 9 13.92 -5.59 -7.94
C ARG A 9 15.41 -5.65 -7.57
N GLU A 10 15.81 -5.08 -6.44
CA GLU A 10 17.19 -5.15 -5.93
C GLU A 10 17.65 -6.61 -5.75
N HIS A 11 16.72 -7.49 -5.38
CA HIS A 11 16.93 -8.91 -5.25
C HIS A 11 16.64 -9.71 -6.53
N LYS A 12 16.55 -9.03 -7.69
CA LYS A 12 16.30 -9.62 -9.02
C LYS A 12 14.94 -10.31 -9.15
N GLY A 13 13.99 -9.98 -8.29
CA GLY A 13 12.61 -10.42 -8.37
C GLY A 13 11.78 -9.52 -9.30
N VAL A 14 10.62 -10.03 -9.70
CA VAL A 14 9.63 -9.29 -10.49
C VAL A 14 8.46 -8.95 -9.58
N PRO A 15 8.26 -7.66 -9.23
CA PRO A 15 7.12 -7.25 -8.42
C PRO A 15 5.84 -7.27 -9.27
N VAL A 16 4.78 -7.84 -8.72
CA VAL A 16 3.45 -7.84 -9.32
C VAL A 16 2.48 -7.17 -8.35
N ARG A 17 1.80 -6.15 -8.80
CA ARG A 17 0.78 -5.46 -8.01
C ARG A 17 -0.58 -6.08 -8.26
N THR A 18 -1.41 -6.19 -7.22
CA THR A 18 -2.75 -6.75 -7.29
C THR A 18 -3.72 -5.94 -6.44
N ARG A 19 -5.02 -6.14 -6.65
CA ARG A 19 -6.05 -5.63 -5.75
C ARG A 19 -5.95 -6.30 -4.39
N VAL A 20 -6.39 -5.58 -3.35
CA VAL A 20 -6.56 -6.14 -2.01
C VAL A 20 -7.63 -7.24 -2.01
N GLY A 21 -7.34 -8.33 -1.32
CA GLY A 21 -8.27 -9.43 -1.10
C GLY A 21 -7.70 -10.80 -1.49
N HIS A 22 -7.97 -11.78 -0.63
CA HIS A 22 -7.42 -13.15 -0.72
C HIS A 22 -7.63 -13.81 -2.08
N SER A 23 -8.81 -13.70 -2.68
CA SER A 23 -9.14 -14.32 -3.97
C SER A 23 -8.30 -13.76 -5.11
N PHE A 24 -8.15 -12.43 -5.17
CA PHE A 24 -7.36 -11.75 -6.20
C PHE A 24 -5.90 -12.09 -6.08
N ILE A 25 -5.33 -12.04 -4.86
CA ILE A 25 -3.92 -12.34 -4.63
C ILE A 25 -3.61 -13.79 -5.01
N LYS A 26 -4.43 -14.75 -4.57
CA LYS A 26 -4.24 -16.17 -4.89
C LYS A 26 -4.34 -16.44 -6.40
N GLN A 27 -5.27 -15.77 -7.08
CA GLN A 27 -5.40 -15.86 -8.53
C GLN A 27 -4.15 -15.33 -9.23
N VAL A 28 -3.72 -14.12 -8.92
CA VAL A 28 -2.53 -13.49 -9.52
C VAL A 28 -1.27 -14.32 -9.23
N MET A 29 -1.12 -14.85 -8.01
CA MET A 29 -0.02 -15.78 -7.68
C MET A 29 -0.05 -17.04 -8.53
N ALA A 30 -1.24 -17.58 -8.86
CA ALA A 30 -1.36 -18.76 -9.71
C ALA A 30 -0.98 -18.44 -11.17
N GLU A 31 -1.43 -17.31 -11.68
CA GLU A 31 -1.22 -16.87 -13.07
C GLU A 31 0.25 -16.50 -13.34
N THR A 32 0.91 -15.86 -12.38
CA THR A 32 2.28 -15.35 -12.51
C THR A 32 3.35 -16.30 -11.98
N GLY A 33 2.96 -17.34 -11.23
CA GLY A 33 3.91 -18.21 -10.53
C GLY A 33 4.60 -17.54 -9.35
N ALA A 34 4.09 -16.42 -8.84
CA ALA A 34 4.69 -15.70 -7.73
C ALA A 34 4.86 -16.59 -6.49
N ILE A 35 6.04 -16.52 -5.88
CA ILE A 35 6.41 -17.37 -4.75
C ILE A 35 5.85 -16.86 -3.42
N PHE A 36 5.59 -15.55 -3.34
CA PHE A 36 5.16 -14.87 -2.14
C PHE A 36 4.20 -13.73 -2.50
N GLY A 37 3.24 -13.46 -1.64
CA GLY A 37 2.35 -12.30 -1.70
C GLY A 37 2.19 -11.68 -0.32
N GLY A 38 1.87 -10.40 -0.26
CA GLY A 38 1.64 -9.70 1.00
C GLY A 38 0.65 -8.56 0.85
N GLU A 39 -0.06 -8.28 1.92
CA GLU A 39 -0.98 -7.14 2.04
C GLU A 39 -0.53 -6.18 3.14
N HIS A 40 -0.93 -4.92 3.03
CA HIS A 40 -0.71 -3.93 4.08
C HIS A 40 -1.39 -4.32 5.41
N SER A 41 -2.46 -5.10 5.34
CA SER A 41 -3.18 -5.66 6.48
C SER A 41 -2.47 -6.84 7.18
N ALA A 42 -1.21 -7.11 6.84
CA ALA A 42 -0.39 -8.19 7.40
C ALA A 42 -0.88 -9.62 7.09
N HIS A 43 -1.51 -9.82 5.93
CA HIS A 43 -1.70 -11.15 5.35
C HIS A 43 -0.53 -11.49 4.44
N TYR A 44 0.08 -12.66 4.63
CA TYR A 44 1.26 -13.11 3.90
C TYR A 44 1.01 -14.47 3.25
N TYR A 45 1.07 -14.54 1.93
CA TYR A 45 0.72 -15.69 1.11
C TYR A 45 1.97 -16.39 0.63
N PHE A 46 2.00 -17.71 0.68
CA PHE A 46 3.14 -18.52 0.27
C PHE A 46 2.72 -19.53 -0.79
N ARG A 47 3.41 -19.54 -1.94
CA ARG A 47 3.13 -20.48 -3.02
C ARG A 47 3.11 -21.94 -2.52
N ASP A 48 4.12 -22.29 -1.73
CA ASP A 48 4.31 -23.66 -1.26
C ASP A 48 3.41 -24.04 -0.07
N ASN A 49 2.59 -23.09 0.40
CA ASN A 49 1.47 -23.30 1.29
C ASN A 49 0.12 -23.15 0.53
N TRP A 50 0.00 -23.74 -0.65
CA TRP A 50 -1.20 -23.68 -1.52
C TRP A 50 -1.67 -22.25 -1.82
N ARG A 51 -0.76 -21.29 -1.82
CA ARG A 51 -1.05 -19.86 -1.92
C ARG A 51 -1.97 -19.35 -0.81
N ALA A 52 -2.05 -20.07 0.30
CA ALA A 52 -2.77 -19.63 1.49
C ALA A 52 -1.92 -18.63 2.30
N ASP A 53 -2.59 -17.72 3.00
CA ASP A 53 -1.91 -16.86 3.94
C ASP A 53 -1.57 -17.62 5.24
N SER A 54 -0.46 -17.24 5.84
CA SER A 54 -0.01 -17.81 7.11
C SER A 54 0.87 -16.83 7.88
N GLY A 55 0.32 -16.25 8.92
CA GLY A 55 1.08 -15.45 9.87
C GLY A 55 2.13 -16.26 10.63
N SER A 56 1.87 -17.55 10.88
CA SER A 56 2.82 -18.45 11.55
C SER A 56 4.07 -18.69 10.69
N ILE A 57 3.93 -18.95 9.40
CA ILE A 57 5.07 -19.09 8.49
C ILE A 57 5.85 -17.78 8.41
N ALA A 58 5.16 -16.65 8.27
CA ALA A 58 5.80 -15.33 8.25
C ALA A 58 6.61 -15.07 9.53
N ALA A 59 6.02 -15.36 10.70
CA ALA A 59 6.71 -15.22 11.99
C ALA A 59 7.96 -16.10 12.08
N LEU A 60 7.88 -17.37 11.66
CA LEU A 60 9.02 -18.29 11.67
C LEU A 60 10.15 -17.80 10.76
N LEU A 61 9.85 -17.28 9.58
CA LEU A 61 10.87 -16.70 8.69
C LEU A 61 11.55 -15.47 9.29
N VAL A 62 10.81 -14.61 10.00
CA VAL A 62 11.40 -13.48 10.73
C VAL A 62 12.28 -13.97 11.88
N LEU A 63 11.84 -14.97 12.65
CA LEU A 63 12.62 -15.55 13.74
C LEU A 63 13.90 -16.22 13.23
N GLU A 64 13.84 -16.92 12.09
CA GLU A 64 15.03 -17.48 11.44
C GLU A 64 16.04 -16.37 11.11
N LYS A 65 15.59 -15.29 10.48
CA LYS A 65 16.44 -14.13 10.16
C LYS A 65 17.05 -13.48 11.39
N LEU A 66 16.28 -13.34 12.45
CA LEU A 66 16.77 -12.82 13.75
C LEU A 66 17.84 -13.72 14.34
N SER A 67 17.65 -15.04 14.31
CA SER A 67 18.61 -16.03 14.86
C SER A 67 19.95 -16.01 14.15
N ILE A 68 20.00 -15.65 12.87
CA ILE A 68 21.22 -15.63 12.06
C ILE A 68 21.91 -14.26 12.14
N ALA A 69 21.14 -13.17 12.32
CA ALA A 69 21.63 -11.81 12.10
C ALA A 69 22.45 -11.23 13.26
N ASP A 70 22.41 -11.79 14.44
CA ASP A 70 23.07 -11.30 15.70
C ASP A 70 22.85 -9.80 15.96
N ARG A 71 21.66 -9.30 15.67
CA ARG A 71 21.25 -7.91 15.89
C ARG A 71 19.72 -7.82 16.03
N PRO A 72 19.19 -6.79 16.72
CA PRO A 72 17.76 -6.69 17.00
C PRO A 72 16.94 -6.41 15.73
N LEU A 73 15.66 -6.78 15.75
CA LEU A 73 14.71 -6.54 14.66
C LEU A 73 14.64 -5.07 14.26
N SER A 74 14.73 -4.15 15.23
CA SER A 74 14.74 -2.70 14.98
C SER A 74 15.89 -2.24 14.06
N GLU A 75 17.00 -2.98 14.03
CA GLU A 75 18.10 -2.70 13.09
C GLU A 75 17.90 -3.41 11.75
N LEU A 76 17.37 -4.64 11.77
CA LEU A 76 17.10 -5.40 10.56
C LEU A 76 16.06 -4.73 9.65
N ARG A 77 15.10 -4.02 10.22
CA ARG A 77 14.05 -3.33 9.45
C ARG A 77 14.47 -2.00 8.84
N LYS A 78 15.51 -1.31 9.38
CA LYS A 78 15.95 0.01 8.90
C LYS A 78 16.14 0.13 7.38
N PRO A 79 16.75 -0.85 6.67
CA PRO A 79 16.90 -0.76 5.21
C PRO A 79 15.58 -0.74 4.42
N PHE A 80 14.48 -1.12 5.06
CA PHE A 80 13.13 -1.16 4.47
C PHE A 80 12.29 0.07 4.84
N GLU A 81 12.72 0.88 5.81
CA GLU A 81 12.07 2.13 6.25
C GLU A 81 12.52 3.30 5.38
N ARG A 82 12.21 3.24 4.08
CA ARG A 82 12.70 4.19 3.07
C ARG A 82 11.85 5.44 2.96
N TYR A 83 10.61 5.38 3.40
CA TYR A 83 9.60 6.42 3.23
C TYR A 83 8.85 6.68 4.53
N ALA A 84 8.42 7.93 4.72
CA ALA A 84 7.45 8.27 5.74
C ALA A 84 6.04 7.94 5.25
N GLN A 85 5.22 7.34 6.12
CA GLN A 85 3.86 6.89 5.82
C GLN A 85 2.85 7.63 6.66
N SER A 86 1.69 8.01 6.07
CA SER A 86 0.57 8.60 6.79
C SER A 86 -0.12 7.60 7.73
N GLY A 87 0.04 6.29 7.47
CA GLY A 87 -0.90 5.28 7.93
C GLY A 87 -2.23 5.34 7.17
N GLU A 88 -3.17 4.46 7.48
CA GLU A 88 -4.50 4.50 6.88
C GLU A 88 -5.35 5.56 7.59
N ILE A 89 -5.84 6.54 6.82
CA ILE A 89 -6.72 7.61 7.30
C ILE A 89 -8.11 7.39 6.71
N ASN A 90 -9.09 7.26 7.59
CA ASN A 90 -10.48 7.05 7.22
C ASN A 90 -11.24 8.39 7.26
N THR A 91 -11.95 8.72 6.18
CA THR A 91 -12.76 9.93 6.06
C THR A 91 -14.17 9.59 5.60
N GLU A 92 -15.17 9.92 6.40
CA GLU A 92 -16.57 9.80 5.98
C GLU A 92 -16.90 10.84 4.92
N VAL A 93 -17.52 10.42 3.83
CA VAL A 93 -17.94 11.29 2.73
C VAL A 93 -19.31 10.87 2.20
N PRO A 94 -20.15 11.81 1.77
CA PRO A 94 -21.49 11.50 1.26
C PRO A 94 -21.47 10.63 0.00
N ASP A 95 -20.56 10.93 -0.93
CA ASP A 95 -20.37 10.20 -2.20
C ASP A 95 -18.88 9.91 -2.44
N PRO A 96 -18.42 8.70 -2.09
CA PRO A 96 -17.04 8.30 -2.33
C PRO A 96 -16.60 8.38 -3.80
N ALA A 97 -17.50 8.10 -4.74
CA ALA A 97 -17.15 8.10 -6.17
C ALA A 97 -16.92 9.52 -6.68
N GLU A 98 -17.80 10.48 -6.32
CA GLU A 98 -17.62 11.89 -6.66
C GLU A 98 -16.30 12.44 -6.10
N VAL A 99 -16.00 12.14 -4.83
CA VAL A 99 -14.77 12.61 -4.20
C VAL A 99 -13.52 12.03 -4.88
N ILE A 100 -13.53 10.75 -5.25
CA ILE A 100 -12.42 10.13 -5.99
C ILE A 100 -12.20 10.84 -7.34
N GLU A 101 -13.26 11.14 -8.09
CA GLU A 101 -13.10 11.85 -9.38
C GLU A 101 -12.62 13.29 -9.17
N ARG A 102 -13.07 13.99 -8.14
CA ARG A 102 -12.56 15.32 -7.77
C ARG A 102 -11.08 15.29 -7.43
N VAL A 103 -10.64 14.31 -6.64
CA VAL A 103 -9.22 14.11 -6.32
C VAL A 103 -8.42 13.76 -7.58
N ALA A 104 -8.93 12.86 -8.43
CA ALA A 104 -8.30 12.53 -9.71
C ALA A 104 -8.11 13.76 -10.60
N GLY A 105 -9.12 14.62 -10.70
CA GLY A 105 -9.03 15.87 -11.44
C GLY A 105 -8.01 16.86 -10.85
N ARG A 106 -7.92 16.96 -9.51
CA ARG A 106 -6.95 17.85 -8.84
C ARG A 106 -5.49 17.42 -9.06
N TYR A 107 -5.25 16.11 -9.19
CA TYR A 107 -3.92 15.53 -9.37
C TYR A 107 -3.75 14.91 -10.78
N ALA A 108 -4.34 15.55 -11.79
CA ALA A 108 -4.32 15.06 -13.18
C ALA A 108 -2.91 14.97 -13.79
N ASP A 109 -1.94 15.73 -13.27
CA ASP A 109 -0.55 15.72 -13.72
C ASP A 109 0.24 14.50 -13.18
N GLY A 110 -0.30 13.78 -12.19
CA GLY A 110 0.30 12.55 -11.65
C GLY A 110 -0.02 11.32 -12.50
N ASP A 111 0.83 10.29 -12.39
CA ASP A 111 0.55 8.99 -12.98
C ASP A 111 -0.56 8.29 -12.19
N GLN A 112 -1.71 8.05 -12.83
CA GLN A 112 -2.91 7.54 -12.19
C GLN A 112 -3.18 6.09 -12.56
N ASP A 113 -3.51 5.29 -11.55
CA ASP A 113 -3.87 3.89 -11.66
C ASP A 113 -5.17 3.61 -10.89
N ARG A 114 -6.05 2.82 -11.50
CA ARG A 114 -7.37 2.44 -10.98
C ARG A 114 -7.48 0.95 -10.62
N LEU A 115 -6.36 0.28 -10.37
CA LEU A 115 -6.35 -1.16 -10.04
C LEU A 115 -7.12 -1.44 -8.74
N ASP A 116 -6.93 -0.61 -7.70
CA ASP A 116 -7.60 -0.73 -6.40
C ASP A 116 -7.89 0.68 -5.84
N GLY A 117 -9.04 1.23 -6.19
CA GLY A 117 -9.36 2.64 -5.98
C GLY A 117 -8.56 3.54 -6.91
N LEU A 118 -8.20 4.73 -6.45
CA LEU A 118 -7.34 5.68 -7.16
C LEU A 118 -5.95 5.69 -6.53
N THR A 119 -4.94 5.30 -7.27
CA THR A 119 -3.54 5.55 -6.91
C THR A 119 -3.01 6.68 -7.78
N VAL A 120 -2.33 7.65 -7.19
CA VAL A 120 -1.66 8.76 -7.89
C VAL A 120 -0.20 8.77 -7.49
N ASP A 121 0.69 8.63 -8.47
CA ASP A 121 2.13 8.74 -8.29
C ASP A 121 2.61 10.09 -8.83
N LEU A 122 3.22 10.90 -7.97
CA LEU A 122 3.73 12.24 -8.27
C LEU A 122 5.28 12.29 -8.27
N GLY A 123 5.91 11.11 -8.40
CA GLY A 123 7.36 10.97 -8.40
C GLY A 123 7.91 10.77 -6.98
N ASP A 124 8.14 11.86 -6.24
CA ASP A 124 8.73 11.79 -4.91
C ASP A 124 7.75 11.26 -3.85
N TRP A 125 6.46 11.45 -4.06
CA TRP A 125 5.42 10.97 -3.18
C TRP A 125 4.27 10.35 -3.97
N TRP A 126 3.44 9.56 -3.31
CA TRP A 126 2.27 8.93 -3.89
C TRP A 126 1.19 8.72 -2.84
N PHE A 127 -0.04 8.54 -3.29
CA PHE A 127 -1.12 8.14 -2.42
C PHE A 127 -2.06 7.15 -3.11
N ASN A 128 -2.76 6.38 -2.29
CA ASN A 128 -3.92 5.60 -2.71
C ASN A 128 -5.15 6.05 -1.94
N LEU A 129 -6.24 6.24 -2.65
CA LEU A 129 -7.54 6.60 -2.12
C LEU A 129 -8.56 5.55 -2.60
N ARG A 130 -9.10 4.76 -1.69
CA ARG A 130 -10.08 3.74 -2.03
C ARG A 130 -11.33 3.81 -1.16
N PRO A 131 -12.52 3.48 -1.71
CA PRO A 131 -13.72 3.37 -0.90
C PRO A 131 -13.63 2.16 0.03
N SER A 132 -14.28 2.24 1.19
CA SER A 132 -14.59 1.07 1.99
C SER A 132 -15.68 0.25 1.31
N ASN A 133 -15.59 -1.07 1.42
CA ASN A 133 -16.62 -1.97 0.88
C ASN A 133 -17.88 -2.05 1.77
N THR A 134 -17.78 -1.60 3.02
CA THR A 134 -18.82 -1.83 4.04
C THR A 134 -19.37 -0.55 4.65
N GLU A 135 -18.68 0.58 4.49
CA GLU A 135 -19.01 1.84 5.13
C GLU A 135 -18.88 3.01 4.14
N PRO A 136 -19.65 4.10 4.29
CA PRO A 136 -19.56 5.28 3.42
C PRO A 136 -18.33 6.14 3.76
N LEU A 137 -17.15 5.57 3.60
CA LEU A 137 -15.89 6.25 3.88
C LEU A 137 -14.83 5.94 2.83
N LEU A 138 -13.89 6.87 2.72
CA LEU A 138 -12.66 6.74 1.93
C LEU A 138 -11.48 6.44 2.85
N ARG A 139 -10.59 5.59 2.37
CA ARG A 139 -9.32 5.22 3.02
C ARG A 139 -8.17 5.81 2.23
N LEU A 140 -7.45 6.72 2.86
CA LEU A 140 -6.25 7.34 2.31
C LEU A 140 -5.02 6.66 2.91
N ASN A 141 -4.08 6.26 2.05
CA ASN A 141 -2.70 5.90 2.41
C ASN A 141 -1.75 6.73 1.56
N LEU A 142 -0.77 7.37 2.19
CA LEU A 142 0.19 8.24 1.53
C LEU A 142 1.61 7.93 2.00
N GLU A 143 2.57 8.00 1.07
CA GLU A 143 4.00 7.94 1.34
C GLU A 143 4.73 9.11 0.71
N ALA A 144 5.73 9.63 1.42
CA ALA A 144 6.62 10.69 0.98
C ALA A 144 8.07 10.43 1.49
N PRO A 145 9.08 11.15 1.00
CA PRO A 145 10.47 10.92 1.36
C PRO A 145 10.76 11.05 2.86
N ASP A 146 10.09 11.99 3.52
CA ASP A 146 10.28 12.27 4.94
C ASP A 146 8.97 12.63 5.66
N ARG A 147 9.01 12.74 6.98
CA ARG A 147 7.85 13.05 7.80
C ARG A 147 7.23 14.43 7.51
N PRO A 148 8.01 15.52 7.40
CA PRO A 148 7.45 16.83 7.05
C PRO A 148 6.71 16.86 5.71
N ALA A 149 7.26 16.24 4.67
CA ALA A 149 6.62 16.13 3.37
C ALA A 149 5.36 15.26 3.44
N CYS A 150 5.42 14.12 4.15
CA CYS A 150 4.28 13.24 4.34
C CYS A 150 3.11 13.96 5.03
N ASP A 151 3.38 14.69 6.09
CA ASP A 151 2.36 15.42 6.84
C ASP A 151 1.74 16.55 5.99
N ALA A 152 2.58 17.30 5.25
CA ALA A 152 2.12 18.38 4.38
C ALA A 152 1.23 17.87 3.23
N HIS A 153 1.66 16.84 2.51
CA HIS A 153 0.89 16.25 1.42
C HIS A 153 -0.38 15.54 1.92
N THR A 154 -0.31 14.93 3.09
CA THR A 154 -1.51 14.34 3.72
C THR A 154 -2.55 15.41 4.00
N ALA A 155 -2.16 16.55 4.56
CA ALA A 155 -3.07 17.67 4.81
C ALA A 155 -3.65 18.23 3.50
N GLU A 156 -2.84 18.36 2.44
CA GLU A 156 -3.29 18.80 1.12
C GLU A 156 -4.36 17.88 0.53
N VAL A 157 -4.11 16.55 0.53
CA VAL A 157 -5.06 15.57 -0.02
C VAL A 157 -6.34 15.55 0.81
N LEU A 158 -6.25 15.59 2.14
CA LEU A 158 -7.42 15.63 3.02
C LEU A 158 -8.26 16.88 2.81
N ASP A 159 -7.65 18.03 2.56
CA ASP A 159 -8.38 19.28 2.22
C ASP A 159 -9.22 19.09 0.95
N VAL A 160 -8.69 18.43 -0.08
CA VAL A 160 -9.44 18.12 -1.31
C VAL A 160 -10.59 17.13 -1.04
N ILE A 161 -10.35 16.11 -0.19
CA ILE A 161 -11.36 15.09 0.15
C ILE A 161 -12.53 15.73 0.92
N THR A 162 -12.24 16.63 1.87
CA THR A 162 -13.23 17.20 2.80
C THR A 162 -13.94 18.43 2.27
N ARG A 163 -13.48 19.03 1.16
CA ARG A 163 -14.17 20.19 0.55
C ARG A 163 -15.57 19.79 0.11
N PRO A 164 -16.59 20.61 0.43
CA PRO A 164 -17.92 20.44 -0.14
C PRO A 164 -17.84 20.44 -1.67
N GLY A 165 -18.55 19.52 -2.32
CA GLY A 165 -18.75 19.59 -3.76
C GLY A 165 -19.33 20.95 -4.15
N SER A 166 -18.85 21.53 -5.24
CA SER A 166 -19.48 22.73 -5.81
C SER A 166 -20.89 22.33 -6.24
N ALA A 167 -21.89 22.89 -5.55
CA ALA A 167 -23.29 22.73 -5.94
C ALA A 167 -23.56 23.35 -7.31
#